data_fde7dde03882cd9351423df6f11fa9e2
#
_entry.id   fde7dde03882cd9351423df6f11fa9e2
#
_cell.length_a   1.000
_cell.length_b   1.000
_cell.length_c   1.000
_cell.angle_alpha   90.00
_cell.angle_beta   90.00
_cell.angle_gamma   90.00
#
_symmetry.space_group_name_H-M   'P 1'
#
loop_
_entity.id
_entity.type
_entity.pdbx_description
1 polymer ?
#
loop_
_entity_poly.entity_id
_entity_poly.type
_entity_poly.pdbx_seq_one_letter_code
_entity_poly.pdbx_strand_id
1 'polypeptide(L)'
;GVDLVKSYQAQGILVTLVGGIIDQAQELGLKMGYNVRIVPLGKDITSVIHVVSVALRAALIFGNVTPGDAAALIKYTSERVPAFVNAFKPIDDVILAAGAGAIKLGFPVISNEDENITEVPGALIACPNVADFSKVSLEARNIKIKITNIDIPVAFASAFEGEIIRRKDMQVEFDGSRVDCAELVQTRSMDEVEDHKITVVGPDVDEMELGSKNPIAYVVEVAGKRMQPDFEPVIERKFHNYINCIEGVYHTGQRDMQRIRIGKEAYNAGFRIRHIGEVLYTQVKNEFEAVVDKCQVTVYTDPAECTRIRHEVAIPVFDKRDARLENLTDETVDVYYSCILCQAFSPSHVCVVTPERLGLCGAVSWLDAKATN
;
A
#
# COMPACT_ATOMS: atom_id res chain seq x y z
N GLY A 1 22.98 -3.85 -10.17
CA GLY A 1 21.55 -3.59 -10.40
C GLY A 1 20.68 -4.32 -9.40
N VAL A 2 20.70 -5.67 -9.39
CA VAL A 2 19.80 -6.50 -8.55
C VAL A 2 19.94 -6.18 -7.05
N ASP A 3 21.18 -6.07 -6.55
CA ASP A 3 21.40 -5.81 -5.12
C ASP A 3 20.93 -4.40 -4.70
N LEU A 4 21.01 -3.44 -5.61
CA LEU A 4 20.48 -2.10 -5.38
C LEU A 4 18.95 -2.11 -5.33
N VAL A 5 18.29 -2.86 -6.22
CA VAL A 5 16.84 -3.05 -6.20
C VAL A 5 16.40 -3.66 -4.87
N LYS A 6 17.05 -4.73 -4.40
CA LYS A 6 16.79 -5.32 -3.09
C LYS A 6 16.99 -4.34 -1.94
N SER A 7 18.05 -3.51 -2.02
CA SER A 7 18.29 -2.46 -1.02
C SER A 7 17.17 -1.44 -0.96
N TYR A 8 16.65 -0.98 -2.09
CA TYR A 8 15.52 -0.06 -2.13
C TYR A 8 14.24 -0.70 -1.62
N GLN A 9 13.98 -1.96 -1.98
CA GLN A 9 12.80 -2.67 -1.51
C GLN A 9 12.83 -2.89 -0.01
N ALA A 10 13.98 -3.24 0.55
CA ALA A 10 14.17 -3.36 2.00
C ALA A 10 13.89 -2.03 2.74
N GLN A 11 14.00 -0.91 2.04
CA GLN A 11 13.68 0.43 2.54
C GLN A 11 12.24 0.86 2.24
N GLY A 12 11.41 -0.03 1.69
CA GLY A 12 10.02 0.26 1.36
C GLY A 12 9.82 1.15 0.12
N ILE A 13 10.83 1.24 -0.74
CA ILE A 13 10.78 2.05 -1.97
C ILE A 13 10.23 1.22 -3.12
N LEU A 14 9.23 1.77 -3.82
CA LEU A 14 8.74 1.19 -5.07
C LEU A 14 9.78 1.38 -6.17
N VAL A 15 10.21 0.28 -6.79
CA VAL A 15 11.22 0.30 -7.84
C VAL A 15 10.59 0.04 -9.20
N THR A 16 10.91 0.87 -10.18
CA THR A 16 10.55 0.65 -11.58
C THR A 16 11.81 0.45 -12.40
N LEU A 17 11.90 -0.68 -13.08
CA LEU A 17 13.04 -1.07 -13.91
C LEU A 17 12.78 -0.73 -15.37
N VAL A 18 13.80 -0.15 -16.01
CA VAL A 18 13.74 0.36 -17.38
C VAL A 18 15.01 -0.04 -18.13
N GLY A 19 14.90 -0.55 -19.35
CA GLY A 19 16.05 -0.82 -20.24
C GLY A 19 16.55 -2.25 -20.22
N GLY A 20 17.81 -2.46 -20.58
CA GLY A 20 18.43 -3.79 -20.82
C GLY A 20 18.52 -4.76 -19.63
N ILE A 21 18.07 -4.34 -18.46
CA ILE A 21 17.97 -5.19 -17.27
C ILE A 21 16.68 -6.05 -17.26
N ILE A 22 15.85 -5.94 -18.30
CA ILE A 22 14.50 -6.53 -18.33
C ILE A 22 14.50 -8.05 -18.14
N ASP A 23 15.41 -8.78 -18.75
CA ASP A 23 15.45 -10.24 -18.63
C ASP A 23 15.77 -10.68 -17.19
N GLN A 24 16.77 -10.04 -16.57
CA GLN A 24 17.07 -10.24 -15.15
C GLN A 24 15.97 -9.71 -14.24
N ALA A 25 15.30 -8.65 -14.67
CA ALA A 25 14.21 -8.02 -13.97
C ALA A 25 12.92 -8.86 -13.97
N GLN A 26 12.64 -9.63 -15.03
CA GLN A 26 11.52 -10.57 -15.03
C GLN A 26 11.72 -11.68 -13.99
N GLU A 27 12.92 -12.25 -13.92
CA GLU A 27 13.25 -13.24 -12.90
C GLU A 27 13.19 -12.61 -11.49
N LEU A 28 13.70 -11.41 -11.34
CA LEU A 28 13.67 -10.65 -10.10
C LEU A 28 12.23 -10.30 -9.70
N GLY A 29 11.40 -9.83 -10.62
CA GLY A 29 9.99 -9.50 -10.40
C GLY A 29 9.15 -10.70 -9.97
N LEU A 30 9.42 -11.86 -10.52
CA LEU A 30 8.76 -13.12 -10.13
C LEU A 30 9.10 -13.53 -8.69
N LYS A 31 10.32 -13.24 -8.24
CA LYS A 31 10.80 -13.57 -6.88
C LYS A 31 10.43 -12.52 -5.85
N MET A 32 10.27 -11.26 -6.27
CA MET A 32 10.09 -10.12 -5.38
C MET A 32 8.65 -9.59 -5.32
N GLY A 33 7.72 -10.28 -5.97
CA GLY A 33 6.31 -9.91 -5.94
C GLY A 33 5.99 -8.66 -6.76
N TYR A 34 4.86 -8.06 -6.44
CA TYR A 34 4.17 -7.06 -7.27
C TYR A 34 4.84 -5.68 -7.36
N ASN A 35 5.86 -5.42 -6.58
CA ASN A 35 6.41 -4.08 -6.40
C ASN A 35 7.64 -3.76 -7.24
N VAL A 36 8.07 -4.69 -8.05
CA VAL A 36 8.97 -4.39 -9.15
C VAL A 36 8.12 -4.28 -10.40
N ARG A 37 7.91 -3.07 -10.87
CA ARG A 37 7.23 -2.81 -12.13
C ARG A 37 8.24 -2.92 -13.26
N ILE A 38 7.98 -3.84 -14.17
CA ILE A 38 8.71 -3.96 -15.42
C ILE A 38 7.83 -3.31 -16.48
N VAL A 39 8.34 -2.29 -17.12
CA VAL A 39 7.64 -1.68 -18.23
C VAL A 39 8.48 -1.84 -19.47
N PRO A 40 8.00 -2.63 -20.44
CA PRO A 40 8.63 -2.68 -21.74
C PRO A 40 8.51 -1.30 -22.39
N LEU A 41 9.64 -0.64 -22.58
CA LEU A 41 9.68 0.65 -23.23
C LEU A 41 9.89 0.47 -24.72
N GLY A 42 9.01 1.13 -25.50
CA GLY A 42 9.37 1.56 -26.83
C GLY A 42 10.54 2.56 -26.76
N LYS A 43 11.30 2.67 -27.84
CA LYS A 43 12.46 3.57 -27.94
C LYS A 43 12.10 5.06 -28.05
N ASP A 44 10.83 5.42 -27.86
CA ASP A 44 10.36 6.78 -28.00
C ASP A 44 10.13 7.46 -26.64
N ILE A 45 10.30 8.77 -26.64
CA ILE A 45 10.24 9.60 -25.43
C ILE A 45 8.83 9.61 -24.81
N THR A 46 7.79 9.39 -25.61
CA THR A 46 6.38 9.35 -25.16
C THR A 46 6.14 8.11 -24.31
N SER A 47 6.67 6.96 -24.75
CA SER A 47 6.63 5.72 -23.97
C SER A 47 7.34 5.87 -22.64
N VAL A 48 8.50 6.55 -22.61
CA VAL A 48 9.26 6.83 -21.39
C VAL A 48 8.46 7.72 -20.43
N ILE A 49 7.88 8.80 -20.93
CA ILE A 49 7.04 9.70 -20.12
C ILE A 49 5.86 8.95 -19.53
N HIS A 50 5.20 8.12 -20.32
CA HIS A 50 4.09 7.29 -19.88
C HIS A 50 4.51 6.36 -18.73
N VAL A 51 5.65 5.71 -18.87
CA VAL A 51 6.21 4.80 -17.85
C VAL A 51 6.53 5.53 -16.56
N VAL A 52 7.26 6.64 -16.64
CA VAL A 52 7.60 7.43 -15.45
C VAL A 52 6.33 7.88 -14.74
N SER A 53 5.31 8.31 -15.50
CA SER A 53 4.03 8.74 -14.96
C SER A 53 3.27 7.61 -14.24
N VAL A 54 3.22 6.43 -14.84
CA VAL A 54 2.58 5.24 -14.25
C VAL A 54 3.37 4.74 -13.03
N ALA A 55 4.69 4.73 -13.12
CA ALA A 55 5.55 4.30 -12.04
C ALA A 55 5.43 5.20 -10.81
N LEU A 56 5.27 6.50 -11.02
CA LEU A 56 5.14 7.48 -9.95
C LEU A 56 3.72 7.58 -9.40
N ARG A 57 2.79 6.77 -9.90
CA ARG A 57 1.35 6.90 -9.59
C ARG A 57 0.81 8.32 -9.83
N ALA A 58 1.52 9.12 -10.62
CA ALA A 58 1.02 10.39 -11.08
C ALA A 58 -0.10 10.13 -12.06
N ALA A 59 -1.33 10.45 -11.70
CA ALA A 59 -2.43 10.47 -12.63
C ALA A 59 -2.18 11.59 -13.66
N LEU A 60 -1.51 11.27 -14.75
CA LEU A 60 -1.55 12.10 -15.92
C LEU A 60 -2.94 11.95 -16.52
N ILE A 61 -3.75 12.95 -16.32
CA ILE A 61 -5.07 13.01 -16.93
C ILE A 61 -4.85 13.34 -18.41
N PHE A 62 -4.91 12.31 -19.24
CA PHE A 62 -5.00 12.51 -20.68
C PHE A 62 -6.46 12.77 -21.04
N GLY A 63 -6.77 13.99 -21.37
CA GLY A 63 -8.08 14.46 -21.77
C GLY A 63 -7.96 15.82 -22.44
N ASN A 64 -9.00 16.63 -22.44
CA ASN A 64 -9.02 18.01 -22.97
C ASN A 64 -8.18 18.99 -22.13
N VAL A 65 -6.99 18.59 -21.73
CA VAL A 65 -6.06 19.42 -20.93
C VAL A 65 -5.23 20.25 -21.88
N THR A 66 -5.20 21.55 -21.69
CA THR A 66 -4.34 22.44 -22.49
C THR A 66 -2.85 22.18 -22.21
N PRO A 67 -1.94 22.48 -23.12
CA PRO A 67 -0.50 22.33 -22.86
C PRO A 67 -0.03 23.08 -21.61
N GLY A 68 -0.62 24.22 -21.29
CA GLY A 68 -0.31 24.98 -20.07
C GLY A 68 -0.74 24.26 -18.80
N ASP A 69 -1.93 23.67 -18.81
CA ASP A 69 -2.46 22.89 -17.68
C ASP A 69 -1.67 21.59 -17.47
N ALA A 70 -1.26 20.94 -18.57
CA ALA A 70 -0.40 19.77 -18.49
C ALA A 70 0.95 20.09 -17.84
N ALA A 71 1.58 21.20 -18.20
CA ALA A 71 2.84 21.64 -17.59
C ALA A 71 2.67 21.97 -16.10
N ALA A 72 1.60 22.64 -15.71
CA ALA A 72 1.28 22.95 -14.31
C ALA A 72 1.04 21.66 -13.50
N LEU A 73 0.33 20.68 -14.05
CA LEU A 73 0.06 19.39 -13.41
C LEU A 73 1.34 18.57 -13.23
N ILE A 74 2.21 18.54 -14.24
CA ILE A 74 3.52 17.88 -14.18
C ILE A 74 4.38 18.51 -13.08
N LYS A 75 4.47 19.83 -13.03
CA LYS A 75 5.19 20.56 -11.99
C LYS A 75 4.64 20.24 -10.60
N TYR A 76 3.32 20.32 -10.42
CA TYR A 76 2.64 19.99 -9.17
C TYR A 76 2.96 18.57 -8.71
N THR A 77 2.94 17.60 -9.61
CA THR A 77 3.25 16.20 -9.32
C THR A 77 4.71 16.00 -8.95
N SER A 78 5.64 16.60 -9.73
CA SER A 78 7.07 16.47 -9.48
C SER A 78 7.52 17.07 -8.14
N GLU A 79 6.85 18.12 -7.69
CA GLU A 79 7.12 18.74 -6.38
C GLU A 79 6.65 17.90 -5.20
N ARG A 80 5.62 17.05 -5.39
CA ARG A 80 4.97 16.28 -4.33
C ARG A 80 5.35 14.82 -4.29
N VAL A 81 5.76 14.25 -5.42
CA VAL A 81 6.18 12.85 -5.48
C VAL A 81 7.69 12.76 -5.29
N PRO A 82 8.18 12.15 -4.21
CA PRO A 82 9.61 11.95 -3.98
C PRO A 82 10.13 10.83 -4.87
N ALA A 83 10.51 11.16 -6.10
CA ALA A 83 11.03 10.23 -7.06
C ALA A 83 12.37 10.67 -7.65
N PHE A 84 13.13 9.74 -8.15
CA PHE A 84 14.42 9.93 -8.82
C PHE A 84 14.65 8.80 -9.83
N VAL A 85 15.56 9.01 -10.75
CA VAL A 85 15.96 8.02 -11.75
C VAL A 85 17.44 7.70 -11.58
N ASN A 86 17.77 6.42 -11.50
CA ASN A 86 19.16 5.95 -11.53
C ASN A 86 19.49 5.45 -12.93
N ALA A 87 20.49 6.05 -13.55
CA ALA A 87 21.01 5.67 -14.86
C ALA A 87 22.42 5.06 -14.72
N PHE A 88 22.57 3.82 -15.14
CA PHE A 88 23.83 3.07 -15.01
C PHE A 88 24.58 2.99 -16.33
N LYS A 89 25.90 2.95 -16.26
CA LYS A 89 26.75 2.53 -17.40
C LYS A 89 26.51 1.05 -17.75
N PRO A 90 26.52 0.67 -19.04
CA PRO A 90 26.58 1.58 -20.20
C PRO A 90 25.25 2.29 -20.43
N ILE A 91 25.33 3.57 -20.82
CA ILE A 91 24.16 4.38 -21.16
C ILE A 91 23.78 4.07 -22.62
N ASP A 92 22.61 3.48 -22.80
CA ASP A 92 22.00 3.25 -24.11
C ASP A 92 20.93 4.31 -24.44
N ASP A 93 20.40 4.26 -25.66
CA ASP A 93 19.38 5.22 -26.13
C ASP A 93 18.11 5.21 -25.24
N VAL A 94 17.78 4.08 -24.62
CA VAL A 94 16.61 3.93 -23.73
C VAL A 94 16.86 4.63 -22.41
N ILE A 95 18.02 4.42 -21.83
CA ILE A 95 18.43 5.09 -20.58
C ILE A 95 18.56 6.60 -20.81
N LEU A 96 19.12 7.00 -21.94
CA LEU A 96 19.22 8.41 -22.33
C LEU A 96 17.83 9.06 -22.45
N ALA A 97 16.89 8.40 -23.13
CA ALA A 97 15.52 8.88 -23.26
C ALA A 97 14.78 8.92 -21.90
N ALA A 98 15.00 7.93 -21.04
CA ALA A 98 14.46 7.90 -19.68
C ALA A 98 14.98 9.07 -18.84
N GLY A 99 16.28 9.32 -18.88
CA GLY A 99 16.91 10.44 -18.19
C GLY A 99 16.37 11.79 -18.67
N ALA A 100 16.30 12.01 -19.98
CA ALA A 100 15.74 13.21 -20.56
C ALA A 100 14.28 13.43 -20.19
N GLY A 101 13.46 12.35 -20.18
CA GLY A 101 12.07 12.40 -19.73
C GLY A 101 11.93 12.76 -18.25
N ALA A 102 12.75 12.15 -17.38
CA ALA A 102 12.75 12.42 -15.94
C ALA A 102 13.09 13.90 -15.66
N ILE A 103 14.10 14.44 -16.33
CA ILE A 103 14.53 15.83 -16.17
C ILE A 103 13.42 16.80 -16.60
N LYS A 104 12.76 16.53 -17.72
CA LYS A 104 11.60 17.34 -18.17
C LYS A 104 10.46 17.34 -17.16
N LEU A 105 10.31 16.26 -16.40
CA LEU A 105 9.31 16.13 -15.33
C LEU A 105 9.81 16.68 -13.97
N GLY A 106 11.02 17.23 -13.91
CA GLY A 106 11.60 17.79 -12.69
C GLY A 106 12.16 16.77 -11.71
N PHE A 107 12.42 15.52 -12.13
CA PHE A 107 13.04 14.51 -11.31
C PHE A 107 14.56 14.48 -11.52
N PRO A 108 15.37 14.35 -10.44
CA PRO A 108 16.81 14.22 -10.56
C PRO A 108 17.18 12.88 -11.18
N VAL A 109 18.23 12.90 -12.00
CA VAL A 109 18.88 11.71 -12.55
C VAL A 109 20.22 11.53 -11.87
N ILE A 110 20.45 10.35 -11.32
CA ILE A 110 21.69 9.98 -10.64
C ILE A 110 22.41 8.93 -11.48
N SER A 111 23.67 9.19 -11.80
CA SER A 111 24.44 8.34 -12.70
C SER A 111 25.86 8.10 -12.20
N ASN A 112 26.42 6.97 -12.56
CA ASN A 112 27.85 6.70 -12.45
C ASN A 112 28.63 7.14 -13.72
N GLU A 113 27.97 7.86 -14.62
CA GLU A 113 28.54 8.54 -15.79
C GLU A 113 28.72 10.00 -15.48
N ASP A 114 29.86 10.57 -15.86
CA ASP A 114 30.18 12.00 -15.67
C ASP A 114 29.79 12.84 -16.89
N GLU A 115 29.51 12.19 -18.04
CA GLU A 115 29.22 12.86 -19.29
C GLU A 115 27.71 12.86 -19.59
N ASN A 116 27.25 14.01 -19.86
CA ASN A 116 26.01 14.52 -20.51
C ASN A 116 24.91 13.49 -20.86
N ILE A 117 24.20 12.94 -19.85
CA ILE A 117 22.87 12.36 -20.05
C ILE A 117 21.87 13.47 -20.42
N THR A 118 22.22 14.71 -20.22
CA THR A 118 21.34 15.85 -20.43
C THR A 118 22.12 17.14 -20.72
N GLU A 119 21.56 17.98 -21.58
CA GLU A 119 22.02 19.32 -21.80
C GLU A 119 21.55 20.32 -20.71
N VAL A 120 20.76 19.87 -19.73
CA VAL A 120 20.22 20.72 -18.67
C VAL A 120 21.21 20.78 -17.50
N PRO A 121 21.86 21.94 -17.25
CA PRO A 121 22.81 22.07 -16.15
C PRO A 121 22.19 21.75 -14.78
N GLY A 122 22.89 20.96 -13.99
CA GLY A 122 22.49 20.61 -12.63
C GLY A 122 21.37 19.58 -12.51
N ALA A 123 20.88 19.03 -13.64
CA ALA A 123 19.87 17.98 -13.63
C ALA A 123 20.46 16.59 -13.39
N LEU A 124 21.75 16.41 -13.67
CA LEU A 124 22.48 15.18 -13.42
C LEU A 124 23.25 15.27 -12.11
N ILE A 125 23.09 14.27 -11.27
CA ILE A 125 23.87 14.08 -10.04
C ILE A 125 24.86 12.94 -10.28
N ALA A 126 26.13 13.28 -10.35
CA ALA A 126 27.18 12.29 -10.51
C ALA A 126 27.37 11.47 -9.22
N CYS A 127 27.34 10.15 -9.34
CA CYS A 127 27.60 9.22 -8.25
C CYS A 127 28.48 8.06 -8.77
N PRO A 128 29.81 8.23 -8.80
CA PRO A 128 30.75 7.25 -9.39
C PRO A 128 30.67 5.88 -8.72
N ASN A 129 30.40 5.86 -7.43
CA ASN A 129 30.30 4.62 -6.67
C ASN A 129 28.85 4.11 -6.60
N VAL A 130 28.55 3.02 -7.28
CA VAL A 130 27.21 2.42 -7.31
C VAL A 130 26.69 2.04 -5.92
N ALA A 131 27.58 1.73 -4.96
CA ALA A 131 27.19 1.40 -3.59
C ALA A 131 26.53 2.61 -2.87
N ASP A 132 26.86 3.83 -3.24
CA ASP A 132 26.32 5.05 -2.64
C ASP A 132 25.02 5.53 -3.30
N PHE A 133 24.55 4.93 -4.38
CA PHE A 133 23.37 5.36 -5.12
C PHE A 133 22.13 5.47 -4.23
N SER A 134 21.91 4.52 -3.35
CA SER A 134 20.77 4.55 -2.44
C SER A 134 20.78 5.82 -1.60
N LYS A 135 21.90 6.12 -0.96
CA LYS A 135 22.06 7.30 -0.10
C LYS A 135 21.91 8.60 -0.89
N VAL A 136 22.64 8.73 -2.00
CA VAL A 136 22.61 9.92 -2.85
C VAL A 136 21.22 10.18 -3.42
N SER A 137 20.51 9.13 -3.82
CA SER A 137 19.14 9.22 -4.35
C SER A 137 18.15 9.75 -3.32
N LEU A 138 18.24 9.27 -2.09
CA LEU A 138 17.37 9.70 -1.00
C LEU A 138 17.65 11.15 -0.60
N GLU A 139 18.93 11.52 -0.50
CA GLU A 139 19.35 12.87 -0.18
C GLU A 139 18.91 13.88 -1.27
N ALA A 140 19.07 13.53 -2.54
CA ALA A 140 18.72 14.38 -3.68
C ALA A 140 17.23 14.82 -3.69
N ARG A 141 16.34 14.00 -3.15
CA ARG A 141 14.91 14.30 -3.06
C ARG A 141 14.43 14.57 -1.63
N ASN A 142 15.36 14.70 -0.69
CA ASN A 142 15.02 14.85 0.73
C ASN A 142 14.01 13.79 1.22
N ILE A 143 14.16 12.55 0.71
CA ILE A 143 13.32 11.43 1.12
C ILE A 143 13.74 10.98 2.50
N LYS A 144 12.88 11.18 3.47
CA LYS A 144 13.05 10.66 4.83
C LYS A 144 12.31 9.34 4.92
N ILE A 145 13.05 8.24 5.06
CA ILE A 145 12.48 6.93 5.28
C ILE A 145 12.45 6.67 6.78
N LYS A 146 11.26 6.49 7.32
CA LYS A 146 11.07 5.95 8.66
C LYS A 146 11.05 4.43 8.52
N ILE A 147 12.16 3.77 8.83
CA ILE A 147 12.17 2.31 8.93
C ILE A 147 11.44 1.94 10.20
N THR A 148 10.31 1.30 10.06
CA THR A 148 9.58 0.75 11.19
C THR A 148 10.05 -0.67 11.41
N ASN A 149 10.71 -0.92 12.53
CA ASN A 149 11.05 -2.28 12.95
C ASN A 149 9.83 -2.89 13.64
N ILE A 150 9.26 -3.92 13.04
CA ILE A 150 8.16 -4.70 13.62
C ILE A 150 8.72 -6.07 13.98
N ASP A 151 8.40 -6.55 15.17
CA ASP A 151 8.85 -7.86 15.64
C ASP A 151 8.01 -8.99 15.02
N ILE A 152 8.29 -9.27 13.75
CA ILE A 152 7.65 -10.34 12.96
C ILE A 152 8.72 -11.13 12.21
N PRO A 153 8.48 -12.43 11.92
CA PRO A 153 9.48 -13.33 11.34
C PRO A 153 9.65 -13.22 9.81
N VAL A 154 8.89 -12.35 9.17
CA VAL A 154 8.94 -12.09 7.72
C VAL A 154 9.22 -10.62 7.47
N ALA A 155 9.64 -10.25 6.27
CA ALA A 155 9.89 -8.85 5.94
C ALA A 155 8.59 -8.04 5.93
N PHE A 156 8.71 -6.76 6.25
CA PHE A 156 7.63 -5.77 6.17
C PHE A 156 8.08 -4.60 5.32
N ALA A 157 7.45 -4.43 4.17
CA ALA A 157 7.75 -3.30 3.28
C ALA A 157 6.60 -3.08 2.29
N SER A 158 6.42 -1.84 1.83
CA SER A 158 5.48 -1.52 0.74
C SER A 158 5.78 -2.29 -0.56
N ALA A 159 6.96 -2.90 -0.63
CA ALA A 159 7.35 -3.81 -1.70
C ALA A 159 6.44 -5.04 -1.82
N PHE A 160 5.82 -5.50 -0.79
CA PHE A 160 4.92 -6.66 -0.80
C PHE A 160 3.46 -6.28 -1.04
N GLU A 161 3.12 -5.00 -1.06
CA GLU A 161 1.75 -4.56 -1.31
C GLU A 161 1.24 -5.08 -2.66
N GLY A 162 0.27 -5.98 -2.59
CA GLY A 162 -0.35 -6.60 -3.76
C GLY A 162 0.29 -7.91 -4.22
N GLU A 163 1.14 -8.51 -3.42
CA GLU A 163 1.56 -9.88 -3.62
C GLU A 163 0.33 -10.81 -3.65
N ILE A 164 0.18 -11.58 -4.74
CA ILE A 164 -0.97 -12.47 -4.90
C ILE A 164 -0.59 -13.88 -4.46
N ILE A 165 -1.12 -14.31 -3.32
CA ILE A 165 -0.96 -15.68 -2.85
C ILE A 165 -2.02 -16.57 -3.52
N ARG A 166 -1.57 -17.48 -4.38
CA ARG A 166 -2.45 -18.44 -5.06
C ARG A 166 -2.82 -19.58 -4.11
N ARG A 167 -3.95 -20.25 -4.38
CA ARG A 167 -4.43 -21.36 -3.54
C ARG A 167 -3.40 -22.46 -3.29
N LYS A 168 -2.58 -22.80 -4.29
CA LYS A 168 -1.54 -23.82 -4.15
C LYS A 168 -0.41 -23.43 -3.18
N ASP A 169 -0.18 -22.14 -3.01
CA ASP A 169 0.87 -21.53 -2.21
C ASP A 169 0.35 -21.04 -0.85
N MET A 170 -0.94 -21.21 -0.60
CA MET A 170 -1.66 -20.75 0.58
C MET A 170 -1.59 -21.79 1.71
N GLN A 171 -1.34 -21.33 2.92
CA GLN A 171 -1.47 -22.12 4.14
C GLN A 171 -2.91 -22.11 4.64
N VAL A 172 -3.46 -20.92 4.87
CA VAL A 172 -4.86 -20.70 5.28
C VAL A 172 -5.46 -19.49 4.61
N GLU A 173 -6.80 -19.43 4.53
CA GLU A 173 -7.57 -18.30 4.03
C GLU A 173 -8.60 -17.88 5.08
N PHE A 174 -8.79 -16.58 5.23
CA PHE A 174 -9.91 -15.95 5.94
C PHE A 174 -10.75 -15.25 4.89
N ASP A 175 -12.05 -15.52 4.81
CA ASP A 175 -12.87 -15.06 3.66
C ASP A 175 -14.27 -14.65 4.14
N GLY A 176 -14.47 -13.36 4.37
CA GLY A 176 -15.72 -12.78 4.87
C GLY A 176 -16.97 -13.05 4.01
N SER A 177 -16.79 -13.46 2.76
CA SER A 177 -17.90 -13.91 1.91
C SER A 177 -18.36 -15.36 2.17
N ARG A 178 -17.64 -16.08 3.01
CA ARG A 178 -17.85 -17.52 3.27
C ARG A 178 -17.97 -17.89 4.73
N VAL A 179 -17.27 -17.15 5.59
CA VAL A 179 -17.24 -17.33 7.05
C VAL A 179 -17.28 -15.96 7.71
N ASP A 180 -17.55 -15.90 9.00
CA ASP A 180 -17.64 -14.65 9.71
C ASP A 180 -16.27 -13.98 9.85
N CYS A 181 -16.15 -12.80 9.25
CA CYS A 181 -14.98 -11.94 9.35
C CYS A 181 -15.41 -10.52 9.73
N ALA A 182 -14.56 -9.82 10.47
CA ALA A 182 -14.77 -8.41 10.76
C ALA A 182 -13.44 -7.69 10.99
N GLU A 183 -13.34 -6.45 10.53
CA GLU A 183 -12.30 -5.50 10.91
C GLU A 183 -12.93 -4.23 11.44
N LEU A 184 -12.57 -3.82 12.63
CA LEU A 184 -13.22 -2.72 13.33
C LEU A 184 -12.20 -1.88 14.10
N VAL A 185 -12.33 -0.57 14.01
CA VAL A 185 -11.68 0.37 14.93
C VAL A 185 -12.73 0.94 15.88
N GLN A 186 -12.37 1.05 17.15
CA GLN A 186 -13.19 1.70 18.16
C GLN A 186 -12.37 2.73 18.94
N THR A 187 -12.88 3.94 19.01
CA THR A 187 -12.36 4.94 19.93
C THR A 187 -12.86 4.65 21.34
N ARG A 188 -11.95 4.62 22.31
CA ARG A 188 -12.20 4.39 23.73
C ARG A 188 -11.63 5.53 24.57
N SER A 189 -11.97 5.54 25.85
CA SER A 189 -11.32 6.42 26.80
C SER A 189 -9.88 5.96 27.12
N MET A 190 -9.07 6.87 27.62
CA MET A 190 -7.64 6.62 27.90
C MET A 190 -7.39 5.56 28.97
N ASP A 191 -8.33 5.33 29.84
CA ASP A 191 -8.30 4.32 30.92
C ASP A 191 -8.77 2.93 30.46
N GLU A 192 -9.53 2.85 29.37
CA GLU A 192 -10.01 1.57 28.79
C GLU A 192 -8.98 0.91 27.88
N VAL A 193 -7.99 1.65 27.36
CA VAL A 193 -6.99 1.13 26.43
C VAL A 193 -5.66 0.89 27.13
N GLU A 194 -5.18 -0.34 27.04
CA GLU A 194 -3.84 -0.74 27.48
C GLU A 194 -2.89 -0.69 26.26
N ASP A 195 -1.97 0.29 26.28
CA ASP A 195 -1.09 0.48 25.12
C ASP A 195 -0.18 -0.73 24.87
N HIS A 196 -0.06 -1.14 23.59
CA HIS A 196 0.70 -2.31 23.11
C HIS A 196 0.16 -3.67 23.62
N LYS A 197 -1.09 -3.73 24.02
CA LYS A 197 -1.70 -5.02 24.32
C LYS A 197 -2.20 -5.69 23.05
N ILE A 198 -1.64 -6.87 22.77
CA ILE A 198 -2.06 -7.70 21.64
C ILE A 198 -2.57 -9.02 22.19
N THR A 199 -3.82 -9.31 21.91
CA THR A 199 -4.53 -10.52 22.38
C THR A 199 -4.98 -11.35 21.17
N VAL A 200 -4.77 -12.65 21.22
CA VAL A 200 -5.35 -13.60 20.26
C VAL A 200 -6.34 -14.50 21.02
N VAL A 201 -7.55 -14.62 20.46
CA VAL A 201 -8.64 -15.41 21.02
C VAL A 201 -9.06 -16.47 20.01
N GLY A 202 -8.71 -17.71 20.25
CA GLY A 202 -8.98 -18.85 19.38
C GLY A 202 -7.72 -19.49 18.81
N PRO A 203 -7.88 -20.44 17.85
CA PRO A 203 -6.77 -21.21 17.29
C PRO A 203 -5.82 -20.36 16.47
N ASP A 204 -4.52 -20.68 16.51
CA ASP A 204 -3.53 -20.10 15.61
C ASP A 204 -3.42 -20.92 14.31
N VAL A 205 -2.65 -20.41 13.34
CA VAL A 205 -2.45 -21.03 12.01
C VAL A 205 -1.99 -22.49 12.11
N ASP A 206 -1.24 -22.83 13.16
CA ASP A 206 -0.77 -24.21 13.41
C ASP A 206 -1.89 -25.20 13.69
N GLU A 207 -3.00 -24.72 14.22
CA GLU A 207 -4.16 -25.52 14.62
C GLU A 207 -5.23 -25.58 13.51
N MET A 208 -4.99 -24.86 12.39
CA MET A 208 -5.90 -24.80 11.25
C MET A 208 -5.50 -25.80 10.16
N GLU A 209 -6.49 -26.41 9.51
CA GLU A 209 -6.25 -27.33 8.40
C GLU A 209 -5.66 -26.59 7.19
N LEU A 210 -4.68 -27.22 6.55
CA LEU A 210 -4.02 -26.68 5.34
C LEU A 210 -5.05 -26.35 4.26
N GLY A 211 -5.03 -25.12 3.78
CA GLY A 211 -5.92 -24.64 2.72
C GLY A 211 -7.37 -24.40 3.17
N SER A 212 -7.64 -24.50 4.48
CA SER A 212 -8.97 -24.23 5.05
C SER A 212 -9.36 -22.76 4.95
N LYS A 213 -10.67 -22.53 5.08
CA LYS A 213 -11.27 -21.20 5.24
C LYS A 213 -11.71 -21.04 6.68
N ASN A 214 -11.17 -20.02 7.32
CA ASN A 214 -11.34 -19.79 8.73
C ASN A 214 -11.97 -18.40 8.97
N PRO A 215 -12.71 -18.21 10.06
CA PRO A 215 -13.17 -16.91 10.48
C PRO A 215 -11.99 -16.10 11.06
N ILE A 216 -12.06 -14.77 10.93
CA ILE A 216 -11.17 -13.85 11.62
C ILE A 216 -11.89 -12.53 11.90
N ALA A 217 -11.78 -12.06 13.13
CA ALA A 217 -12.14 -10.69 13.43
C ALA A 217 -10.99 -10.01 14.17
N TYR A 218 -10.71 -8.77 13.85
CA TYR A 218 -9.80 -7.96 14.66
C TYR A 218 -10.44 -6.63 15.02
N VAL A 219 -10.31 -6.30 16.28
CA VAL A 219 -10.78 -5.06 16.87
C VAL A 219 -9.55 -4.28 17.33
N VAL A 220 -9.37 -3.11 16.75
CA VAL A 220 -8.33 -2.16 17.13
C VAL A 220 -8.98 -1.07 17.97
N GLU A 221 -8.65 -1.03 19.25
CA GLU A 221 -9.14 0.00 20.16
C GLU A 221 -8.07 1.06 20.34
N VAL A 222 -8.46 2.30 20.09
CA VAL A 222 -7.58 3.46 20.13
C VAL A 222 -8.09 4.51 21.11
N ALA A 223 -7.15 5.18 21.77
CA ALA A 223 -7.45 6.32 22.61
C ALA A 223 -6.44 7.44 22.36
N GLY A 224 -6.90 8.68 22.39
CA GLY A 224 -6.03 9.83 22.21
C GLY A 224 -6.68 11.14 22.61
N LYS A 225 -5.91 12.01 23.25
CA LYS A 225 -6.39 13.33 23.72
C LYS A 225 -6.81 14.28 22.59
N ARG A 226 -6.28 14.05 21.38
CA ARG A 226 -6.55 14.83 20.18
C ARG A 226 -7.36 14.08 19.14
N MET A 227 -7.92 12.92 19.51
CA MET A 227 -8.76 12.13 18.63
C MET A 227 -10.02 12.93 18.26
N GLN A 228 -10.29 13.01 16.96
CA GLN A 228 -11.50 13.66 16.46
C GLN A 228 -12.64 12.64 16.35
N PRO A 229 -13.89 13.07 16.46
CA PRO A 229 -15.02 12.20 16.14
C PRO A 229 -14.93 11.62 14.73
N ASP A 230 -15.43 10.42 14.55
CA ASP A 230 -15.47 9.72 13.25
C ASP A 230 -14.08 9.47 12.62
N PHE A 231 -13.02 9.32 13.44
CA PHE A 231 -11.68 9.02 12.95
C PHE A 231 -11.47 7.53 12.66
N GLU A 232 -12.32 6.67 13.19
CA GLU A 232 -12.24 5.20 13.04
C GLU A 232 -12.15 4.76 11.57
N PRO A 233 -13.01 5.25 10.64
CA PRO A 233 -12.91 4.88 9.23
C PRO A 233 -11.57 5.25 8.59
N VAL A 234 -10.91 6.30 9.04
CA VAL A 234 -9.60 6.71 8.53
C VAL A 234 -8.55 5.66 8.86
N ILE A 235 -8.57 5.15 10.09
CA ILE A 235 -7.64 4.08 10.52
C ILE A 235 -7.99 2.75 9.84
N GLU A 236 -9.28 2.36 9.80
CA GLU A 236 -9.75 1.11 9.17
C GLU A 236 -9.28 1.01 7.71
N ARG A 237 -9.35 2.09 6.96
CA ARG A 237 -8.91 2.16 5.55
C ARG A 237 -7.43 1.83 5.36
N LYS A 238 -6.60 1.96 6.39
CA LYS A 238 -5.18 1.67 6.34
C LYS A 238 -4.83 0.21 6.56
N PHE A 239 -5.72 -0.56 7.17
CA PHE A 239 -5.49 -1.99 7.45
C PHE A 239 -5.13 -2.77 6.20
N HIS A 240 -5.82 -2.50 5.09
CA HIS A 240 -5.49 -3.10 3.81
C HIS A 240 -4.02 -2.90 3.44
N ASN A 241 -3.51 -1.67 3.52
CA ASN A 241 -2.11 -1.39 3.19
C ASN A 241 -1.16 -2.03 4.20
N TYR A 242 -1.47 -1.97 5.50
CA TYR A 242 -0.63 -2.53 6.53
C TYR A 242 -0.45 -4.04 6.38
N ILE A 243 -1.54 -4.76 6.21
CA ILE A 243 -1.50 -6.22 6.09
C ILE A 243 -0.83 -6.64 4.77
N ASN A 244 -1.06 -5.92 3.66
CA ASN A 244 -0.41 -6.21 2.38
C ASN A 244 1.09 -5.87 2.33
N CYS A 245 1.62 -5.11 3.28
CA CYS A 245 3.06 -4.88 3.39
C CYS A 245 3.80 -6.03 4.08
N ILE A 246 3.12 -7.06 4.54
CA ILE A 246 3.71 -8.25 5.15
C ILE A 246 4.09 -9.24 4.03
N GLU A 247 5.35 -9.65 3.96
CA GLU A 247 5.81 -10.68 3.03
C GLU A 247 5.02 -11.99 3.23
N GLY A 248 4.48 -12.51 2.13
CA GLY A 248 3.71 -13.76 2.15
C GLY A 248 2.33 -13.65 2.80
N VAL A 249 1.78 -12.45 2.96
CA VAL A 249 0.40 -12.22 3.40
C VAL A 249 -0.32 -11.35 2.39
N TYR A 250 -1.52 -11.77 1.99
CA TYR A 250 -2.38 -11.04 1.07
C TYR A 250 -3.68 -10.65 1.75
N HIS A 251 -4.07 -9.40 1.61
CA HIS A 251 -5.34 -8.87 2.10
C HIS A 251 -6.09 -8.11 1.01
N THR A 252 -7.40 -8.28 0.95
CA THR A 252 -8.30 -7.47 0.12
C THR A 252 -9.65 -7.31 0.81
N GLY A 253 -10.35 -6.25 0.48
CA GLY A 253 -11.65 -5.92 1.07
C GLY A 253 -11.53 -5.00 2.28
N GLN A 254 -12.60 -4.92 3.04
CA GLN A 254 -12.76 -4.08 4.23
C GLN A 254 -13.96 -4.54 5.04
N ARG A 255 -14.04 -4.13 6.30
CA ARG A 255 -15.16 -4.42 7.21
C ARG A 255 -15.39 -5.92 7.36
N ASP A 256 -16.59 -6.41 7.10
CA ASP A 256 -16.99 -7.83 7.16
C ASP A 256 -16.82 -8.55 5.81
N MET A 257 -16.39 -7.87 4.76
CA MET A 257 -16.16 -8.41 3.42
C MET A 257 -14.68 -8.47 3.07
N GLN A 258 -13.84 -8.69 4.05
CA GLN A 258 -12.39 -8.85 3.87
C GLN A 258 -12.02 -10.29 3.49
N ARG A 259 -10.86 -10.40 2.86
CA ARG A 259 -10.18 -11.68 2.61
C ARG A 259 -8.68 -11.54 2.91
N ILE A 260 -8.19 -12.46 3.74
CA ILE A 260 -6.76 -12.57 4.04
C ILE A 260 -6.28 -13.95 3.64
N ARG A 261 -5.09 -14.04 3.07
CA ARG A 261 -4.37 -15.29 2.83
C ARG A 261 -3.00 -15.22 3.47
N ILE A 262 -2.64 -16.27 4.19
CA ILE A 262 -1.28 -16.48 4.68
C ILE A 262 -0.65 -17.55 3.81
N GLY A 263 0.50 -17.23 3.21
CA GLY A 263 1.27 -18.14 2.36
C GLY A 263 2.03 -19.18 3.18
N LYS A 264 2.35 -20.31 2.53
CA LYS A 264 3.16 -21.37 3.14
C LYS A 264 4.55 -20.89 3.54
N GLU A 265 5.15 -19.98 2.74
CA GLU A 265 6.47 -19.43 3.03
C GLU A 265 6.46 -18.59 4.30
N ALA A 266 5.49 -17.69 4.46
CA ALA A 266 5.32 -16.91 5.67
C ALA A 266 5.06 -17.81 6.90
N TYR A 267 4.17 -18.78 6.76
CA TYR A 267 3.91 -19.78 7.80
C TYR A 267 5.17 -20.52 8.22
N ASN A 268 5.95 -21.03 7.27
CA ASN A 268 7.19 -21.76 7.51
C ASN A 268 8.29 -20.89 8.12
N ALA A 269 8.29 -19.59 7.83
CA ALA A 269 9.16 -18.61 8.48
C ALA A 269 8.75 -18.29 9.93
N GLY A 270 7.61 -18.82 10.39
CA GLY A 270 7.10 -18.63 11.76
C GLY A 270 6.01 -17.57 11.89
N PHE A 271 5.45 -17.07 10.79
CA PHE A 271 4.35 -16.10 10.86
C PHE A 271 3.08 -16.71 11.48
N ARG A 272 2.46 -15.98 12.40
CA ARG A 272 1.29 -16.40 13.19
C ARG A 272 0.29 -15.26 13.29
N ILE A 273 -0.93 -15.57 13.75
CA ILE A 273 -2.03 -14.60 13.90
C ILE A 273 -1.63 -13.39 14.74
N ARG A 274 -0.88 -13.59 15.81
CA ARG A 274 -0.39 -12.50 16.66
C ARG A 274 0.37 -11.43 15.87
N HIS A 275 1.13 -11.83 14.84
CA HIS A 275 1.94 -10.90 14.06
C HIS A 275 1.09 -9.92 13.22
N ILE A 276 -0.15 -10.28 12.85
CA ILE A 276 -1.11 -9.33 12.28
C ILE A 276 -1.40 -8.22 13.31
N GLY A 277 -1.62 -8.60 14.57
CA GLY A 277 -1.84 -7.65 15.65
C GLY A 277 -0.64 -6.70 15.87
N GLU A 278 0.60 -7.23 15.84
CA GLU A 278 1.83 -6.44 15.96
C GLU A 278 1.95 -5.41 14.82
N VAL A 279 1.64 -5.83 13.59
CA VAL A 279 1.66 -4.93 12.43
C VAL A 279 0.60 -3.84 12.56
N LEU A 280 -0.63 -4.19 12.90
CA LEU A 280 -1.71 -3.23 13.07
C LEU A 280 -1.38 -2.21 14.16
N TYR A 281 -0.96 -2.69 15.34
CA TYR A 281 -0.53 -1.82 16.44
C TYR A 281 0.56 -0.85 16.00
N THR A 282 1.66 -1.40 15.47
CA THR A 282 2.86 -0.60 15.15
C THR A 282 2.57 0.43 14.07
N GLN A 283 1.81 0.06 13.03
CA GLN A 283 1.49 0.96 11.95
C GLN A 283 0.50 2.06 12.37
N VAL A 284 -0.54 1.72 13.15
CA VAL A 284 -1.47 2.71 13.70
C VAL A 284 -0.73 3.72 14.58
N LYS A 285 0.14 3.27 15.46
CA LYS A 285 0.94 4.16 16.33
C LYS A 285 1.89 5.04 15.53
N ASN A 286 2.48 4.53 14.46
CA ASN A 286 3.44 5.28 13.64
C ASN A 286 2.78 6.31 12.72
N GLU A 287 1.69 5.92 12.05
CA GLU A 287 1.03 6.79 11.07
C GLU A 287 0.17 7.85 11.76
N PHE A 288 -0.44 7.50 12.88
CA PHE A 288 -1.35 8.38 13.63
C PHE A 288 -0.77 8.85 14.97
N GLU A 289 0.53 8.90 15.11
CA GLU A 289 1.24 9.32 16.34
C GLU A 289 0.75 10.67 16.90
N ALA A 290 0.27 11.57 16.05
CA ALA A 290 -0.25 12.88 16.45
C ALA A 290 -1.60 12.81 17.20
N VAL A 291 -2.38 11.74 16.98
CA VAL A 291 -3.76 11.62 17.49
C VAL A 291 -4.02 10.36 18.30
N VAL A 292 -3.25 9.29 18.10
CA VAL A 292 -3.36 8.02 18.83
C VAL A 292 -2.31 7.94 19.92
N ASP A 293 -2.72 8.20 21.17
CA ASP A 293 -1.83 8.08 22.35
C ASP A 293 -1.67 6.62 22.78
N LYS A 294 -2.75 5.82 22.72
CA LYS A 294 -2.76 4.39 23.08
C LYS A 294 -3.50 3.57 22.03
N CYS A 295 -3.03 2.35 21.82
CA CYS A 295 -3.64 1.39 20.91
C CYS A 295 -3.51 -0.03 21.49
N GLN A 296 -4.60 -0.80 21.42
CA GLN A 296 -4.59 -2.24 21.69
C GLN A 296 -5.28 -2.98 20.56
N VAL A 297 -4.89 -4.23 20.32
CA VAL A 297 -5.41 -5.05 19.24
C VAL A 297 -5.83 -6.40 19.79
N THR A 298 -7.07 -6.79 19.51
CA THR A 298 -7.55 -8.14 19.77
C THR A 298 -7.87 -8.81 18.43
N VAL A 299 -7.28 -9.97 18.19
CA VAL A 299 -7.55 -10.79 17.01
C VAL A 299 -8.30 -12.04 17.45
N TYR A 300 -9.45 -12.24 16.85
CA TYR A 300 -10.32 -13.39 17.12
C TYR A 300 -10.25 -14.36 15.96
N THR A 301 -10.06 -15.64 16.25
CA THR A 301 -10.10 -16.75 15.29
C THR A 301 -11.02 -17.86 15.78
N ASP A 302 -11.54 -17.75 17.02
CA ASP A 302 -12.61 -18.61 17.52
C ASP A 302 -13.89 -18.33 16.74
N PRO A 303 -14.56 -19.36 16.15
CA PRO A 303 -15.74 -19.15 15.31
C PRO A 303 -16.91 -18.48 16.03
N ALA A 304 -17.15 -18.79 17.29
CA ALA A 304 -18.26 -18.20 18.05
C ALA A 304 -17.99 -16.73 18.35
N GLU A 305 -16.75 -16.41 18.74
CA GLU A 305 -16.35 -15.03 18.97
C GLU A 305 -16.34 -14.21 17.68
N CYS A 306 -15.86 -14.75 16.55
CA CYS A 306 -15.93 -14.07 15.26
C CYS A 306 -17.39 -13.75 14.86
N THR A 307 -18.31 -14.72 15.05
CA THR A 307 -19.75 -14.51 14.81
C THR A 307 -20.29 -13.40 15.71
N ARG A 308 -19.97 -13.44 17.01
CA ARG A 308 -20.39 -12.42 17.97
C ARG A 308 -19.84 -11.02 17.60
N ILE A 309 -18.53 -10.92 17.34
CA ILE A 309 -17.90 -9.64 16.97
C ILE A 309 -18.51 -9.10 15.68
N ARG A 310 -18.72 -9.94 14.67
CA ARG A 310 -19.30 -9.49 13.41
C ARG A 310 -20.72 -8.97 13.60
N HIS A 311 -21.60 -9.77 14.17
CA HIS A 311 -23.04 -9.49 14.18
C HIS A 311 -23.50 -8.57 15.33
N GLU A 312 -22.87 -8.67 16.50
CA GLU A 312 -23.31 -7.91 17.68
C GLU A 312 -22.51 -6.62 17.89
N VAL A 313 -21.29 -6.52 17.30
CA VAL A 313 -20.42 -5.36 17.51
C VAL A 313 -20.18 -4.59 16.20
N ALA A 314 -19.63 -5.25 15.17
CA ALA A 314 -19.15 -4.56 13.98
C ALA A 314 -20.28 -4.08 13.06
N ILE A 315 -21.21 -4.96 12.67
CA ILE A 315 -22.34 -4.61 11.81
C ILE A 315 -23.16 -3.45 12.38
N PRO A 316 -23.57 -3.44 13.67
CA PRO A 316 -24.29 -2.30 14.23
C PRO A 316 -23.53 -0.97 14.17
N VAL A 317 -22.19 -1.00 14.29
CA VAL A 317 -21.35 0.20 14.11
C VAL A 317 -21.35 0.65 12.66
N PHE A 318 -21.21 -0.28 11.71
CA PHE A 318 -21.24 0.04 10.28
C PHE A 318 -22.61 0.56 9.85
N ASP A 319 -23.69 -0.08 10.27
CA ASP A 319 -25.07 0.36 9.97
C ASP A 319 -25.35 1.76 10.51
N LYS A 320 -24.95 2.06 11.75
CA LYS A 320 -25.06 3.39 12.32
C LYS A 320 -24.26 4.43 11.53
N ARG A 321 -23.08 4.03 11.04
CA ARG A 321 -22.24 4.90 10.22
C ARG A 321 -22.87 5.15 8.85
N ASP A 322 -23.39 4.09 8.22
CA ASP A 322 -23.97 4.14 6.89
C ASP A 322 -25.39 4.74 6.86
N ALA A 323 -26.14 4.71 7.96
CA ALA A 323 -27.42 5.41 8.09
C ALA A 323 -27.31 6.91 7.79
N ARG A 324 -26.12 7.49 7.89
CA ARG A 324 -25.86 8.89 7.48
C ARG A 324 -25.93 9.10 5.95
N LEU A 325 -25.97 8.03 5.16
CA LEU A 325 -26.14 8.10 3.70
C LEU A 325 -27.61 8.13 3.27
N GLU A 326 -28.57 7.79 4.14
CA GLU A 326 -29.98 7.61 3.79
C GLU A 326 -30.63 8.83 3.07
N ASN A 327 -30.09 10.02 3.31
CA ASN A 327 -30.60 11.25 2.71
C ASN A 327 -29.66 11.83 1.64
N LEU A 328 -28.64 11.08 1.23
CA LEU A 328 -27.69 11.47 0.20
C LEU A 328 -27.95 10.66 -1.07
N THR A 329 -28.05 11.36 -2.19
CA THR A 329 -28.13 10.76 -3.53
C THR A 329 -26.96 11.22 -4.38
N ASP A 330 -26.77 10.60 -5.53
CA ASP A 330 -25.73 10.99 -6.48
C ASP A 330 -25.86 12.45 -6.94
N GLU A 331 -27.11 12.98 -6.97
CA GLU A 331 -27.38 14.39 -7.32
C GLU A 331 -27.18 15.37 -6.16
N THR A 332 -27.10 14.90 -4.92
CA THR A 332 -26.97 15.79 -3.74
C THR A 332 -25.53 16.01 -3.31
N VAL A 333 -24.57 15.36 -3.95
CA VAL A 333 -23.14 15.49 -3.64
C VAL A 333 -22.36 16.01 -4.84
N ASP A 334 -21.38 16.86 -4.58
CA ASP A 334 -20.55 17.48 -5.62
C ASP A 334 -19.34 16.59 -6.00
N VAL A 335 -19.06 15.54 -5.23
CA VAL A 335 -17.82 14.74 -5.38
C VAL A 335 -18.12 13.26 -5.26
N TYR A 336 -17.62 12.50 -6.24
CA TYR A 336 -17.51 11.04 -6.16
C TYR A 336 -16.07 10.65 -5.83
N TYR A 337 -15.90 9.51 -5.20
CA TYR A 337 -14.58 8.99 -4.84
C TYR A 337 -14.23 7.76 -5.66
N SER A 338 -12.94 7.57 -5.92
CA SER A 338 -12.42 6.33 -6.49
C SER A 338 -11.77 5.49 -5.41
N CYS A 339 -12.15 4.23 -5.32
CA CYS A 339 -11.48 3.28 -4.45
C CYS A 339 -10.44 2.47 -5.24
N ILE A 340 -9.20 2.46 -4.76
CA ILE A 340 -8.06 1.77 -5.37
C ILE A 340 -7.53 0.61 -4.51
N LEU A 341 -8.22 0.24 -3.45
CA LEU A 341 -7.78 -0.83 -2.53
C LEU A 341 -7.53 -2.17 -3.20
N CYS A 342 -8.22 -2.43 -4.34
CA CYS A 342 -8.05 -3.66 -5.11
C CYS A 342 -7.07 -3.54 -6.27
N GLN A 343 -6.29 -2.48 -6.41
CA GLN A 343 -5.36 -2.32 -7.54
C GLN A 343 -4.37 -3.47 -7.65
N ALA A 344 -3.95 -4.03 -6.54
CA ALA A 344 -3.11 -5.20 -6.51
C ALA A 344 -3.80 -6.45 -7.08
N PHE A 345 -5.09 -6.61 -6.80
CA PHE A 345 -5.92 -7.72 -7.30
C PHE A 345 -6.38 -7.48 -8.75
N SER A 346 -6.70 -6.24 -9.07
CA SER A 346 -7.26 -5.83 -10.36
C SER A 346 -6.63 -4.51 -10.81
N PRO A 347 -5.40 -4.51 -11.30
CA PRO A 347 -4.60 -3.31 -11.55
C PRO A 347 -5.17 -2.35 -12.60
N SER A 348 -6.07 -2.84 -13.45
CA SER A 348 -6.77 -2.03 -14.46
C SER A 348 -8.15 -1.55 -13.99
N HIS A 349 -8.54 -1.83 -12.74
CA HIS A 349 -9.85 -1.58 -12.21
C HIS A 349 -9.88 -0.38 -11.28
N VAL A 350 -10.84 0.53 -11.48
CA VAL A 350 -11.12 1.66 -10.60
C VAL A 350 -12.60 1.59 -10.21
N CYS A 351 -12.87 1.43 -8.91
CA CYS A 351 -14.22 1.57 -8.38
C CYS A 351 -14.57 3.04 -8.23
N VAL A 352 -15.71 3.45 -8.77
CA VAL A 352 -16.34 4.72 -8.46
C VAL A 352 -17.35 4.47 -7.33
N VAL A 353 -17.19 5.18 -6.22
CA VAL A 353 -18.03 5.08 -5.02
C VAL A 353 -18.84 6.36 -4.90
N THR A 354 -20.15 6.22 -4.85
CA THR A 354 -21.11 7.32 -4.70
C THR A 354 -21.98 7.07 -3.47
N PRO A 355 -22.82 8.03 -3.04
CA PRO A 355 -23.76 7.78 -1.95
C PRO A 355 -24.67 6.57 -2.18
N GLU A 356 -25.08 6.34 -3.43
CA GLU A 356 -25.97 5.24 -3.82
C GLU A 356 -25.24 3.99 -4.29
N ARG A 357 -23.88 4.04 -4.39
CA ARG A 357 -23.08 2.96 -4.93
C ARG A 357 -21.86 2.67 -4.08
N LEU A 358 -21.87 1.53 -3.43
CA LEU A 358 -20.69 0.97 -2.75
C LEU A 358 -19.58 0.58 -3.72
N GLY A 359 -18.37 0.46 -3.22
CA GLY A 359 -17.31 -0.25 -3.92
C GLY A 359 -17.75 -1.66 -4.32
N LEU A 360 -17.17 -2.23 -5.37
CA LEU A 360 -17.52 -3.56 -5.88
C LEU A 360 -17.28 -4.70 -4.87
N CYS A 361 -16.52 -4.46 -3.82
CA CYS A 361 -16.39 -5.39 -2.69
C CYS A 361 -17.66 -5.48 -1.82
N GLY A 362 -18.59 -4.52 -1.95
CA GLY A 362 -19.79 -4.44 -1.11
C GLY A 362 -19.56 -3.82 0.28
N ALA A 363 -18.34 -3.37 0.59
CA ALA A 363 -18.00 -2.91 1.93
C ALA A 363 -17.64 -1.41 2.01
N VAL A 364 -17.02 -0.85 0.99
CA VAL A 364 -16.56 0.55 1.00
C VAL A 364 -17.69 1.47 0.64
N SER A 365 -18.14 2.29 1.59
CA SER A 365 -19.17 3.32 1.38
C SER A 365 -18.55 4.65 0.92
N TRP A 366 -19.40 5.57 0.46
CA TRP A 366 -18.99 6.93 0.11
C TRP A 366 -18.40 7.68 1.31
N LEU A 367 -18.92 7.45 2.52
CA LEU A 367 -18.39 8.03 3.76
C LEU A 367 -16.99 7.50 4.09
N ASP A 368 -16.75 6.21 3.88
CA ASP A 368 -15.42 5.63 4.07
C ASP A 368 -14.40 6.23 3.09
N ALA A 369 -14.80 6.38 1.83
CA ALA A 369 -13.97 6.99 0.81
C ALA A 369 -13.70 8.47 1.12
N LYS A 370 -14.72 9.22 1.57
CA LYS A 370 -14.63 10.62 1.99
C LYS A 370 -13.68 10.80 3.18
N ALA A 371 -13.73 9.91 4.15
CA ALA A 371 -12.90 9.99 5.35
C ALA A 371 -11.39 9.89 5.07
N THR A 372 -11.00 9.37 3.93
CA THR A 372 -9.59 9.13 3.55
C THR A 372 -9.07 10.01 2.43
N ASN A 373 -9.90 10.90 1.90
CA ASN A 373 -9.52 11.85 0.86
C ASN A 373 -9.20 13.23 1.47
#